data_3f2465e70aef377a8c3b16074c7df602
#
_entry.id   3f2465e70aef377a8c3b16074c7df602
#
_cell.length_a   1.000
_cell.length_b   1.000
_cell.length_c   1.000
_cell.angle_alpha   90.00
_cell.angle_beta   90.00
_cell.angle_gamma   90.00
#
_symmetry.space_group_name_H-M   'P 1'
#
loop_
_entity.id
_entity.type
_entity.pdbx_description
1 polymer ?
#
loop_
_entity_poly.entity_id
_entity_poly.type
_entity_poly.pdbx_seq_one_letter_code
_entity_poly.pdbx_strand_id
1 'polypeptide(L)'
;MAGQVGLAQALSYARDLKALYETSRARERELEQIQERLRAAYQQSLQYAIDLRKTYRRLQQASFQSLLGLANALEAKDVYTRGHSERVAALARRIALGAGVPPAAADVIAQAGLLHDLGKIGIPEGVLRKPGPLSDEEWGLMRRHPIVGAQIVAPLEFFAEGAIIVRHHHERHDGSGYPDGLRGELIPLGARIVAVADVYDALTSDRAYRPRLACPEAVRRLDAAAGQTLDARLTALCVDLTDGDATAERPV
;
A
#
# COMPACT_ATOMS: atom_id res chain seq x y z
N MET A 1 23.25 -4.87 91.53
CA MET A 1 22.01 -4.53 90.77
C MET A 1 22.30 -3.94 89.42
N ALA A 2 23.27 -3.13 89.14
CA ALA A 2 23.57 -2.50 87.85
C ALA A 2 23.88 -3.53 86.69
N GLY A 3 24.58 -4.63 87.01
CA GLY A 3 24.93 -5.66 85.98
C GLY A 3 23.73 -6.48 85.41
N GLN A 4 22.70 -6.67 86.23
CA GLN A 4 21.50 -7.42 85.80
C GLN A 4 20.57 -6.66 84.84
N VAL A 5 20.55 -5.30 85.02
CA VAL A 5 19.77 -4.40 84.14
C VAL A 5 20.47 -4.34 82.77
N GLY A 6 21.81 -4.27 82.72
CA GLY A 6 22.53 -4.26 81.44
C GLY A 6 22.40 -5.54 80.64
N LEU A 7 22.36 -6.71 81.28
CA LEU A 7 22.18 -7.98 80.61
C LEU A 7 20.76 -8.14 80.06
N ALA A 8 19.75 -7.72 80.79
CA ALA A 8 18.33 -7.77 80.29
C ALA A 8 18.13 -6.86 79.09
N GLN A 9 18.74 -5.68 79.10
CA GLN A 9 18.72 -4.72 77.98
C GLN A 9 19.45 -5.27 76.77
N ALA A 10 20.60 -5.89 76.90
CA ALA A 10 21.37 -6.51 75.84
C ALA A 10 20.60 -7.70 75.19
N LEU A 11 19.89 -8.51 75.99
CA LEU A 11 19.04 -9.62 75.52
C LEU A 11 17.80 -9.12 74.79
N SER A 12 17.19 -8.00 75.19
CA SER A 12 16.10 -7.36 74.47
C SER A 12 16.59 -6.88 73.12
N TYR A 13 17.69 -6.15 73.05
CA TYR A 13 18.27 -5.67 71.82
C TYR A 13 18.63 -6.78 70.83
N ALA A 14 19.19 -7.90 71.34
CA ALA A 14 19.52 -9.04 70.49
C ALA A 14 18.24 -9.72 69.89
N ARG A 15 17.11 -9.75 70.64
CA ARG A 15 15.84 -10.22 70.14
C ARG A 15 15.24 -9.33 69.06
N ASP A 16 15.28 -8.02 69.30
CA ASP A 16 14.77 -7.04 68.33
C ASP A 16 15.58 -7.03 67.02
N LEU A 17 16.91 -7.12 67.13
CA LEU A 17 17.78 -7.26 65.97
C LEU A 17 17.54 -8.55 65.19
N LYS A 18 17.32 -9.66 65.86
CA LYS A 18 16.97 -10.91 65.23
C LYS A 18 15.64 -10.83 64.50
N ALA A 19 14.62 -10.26 65.11
CA ALA A 19 13.28 -10.07 64.48
C ALA A 19 13.37 -9.17 63.23
N LEU A 20 14.17 -8.08 63.32
CA LEU A 20 14.42 -7.18 62.20
C LEU A 20 15.11 -7.91 61.03
N TYR A 21 16.14 -8.72 61.37
CA TYR A 21 16.88 -9.53 60.39
C TYR A 21 15.98 -10.55 59.69
N GLU A 22 15.15 -11.29 60.46
CA GLU A 22 14.20 -12.25 59.92
C GLU A 22 13.17 -11.58 59.00
N THR A 23 12.66 -10.40 59.37
CA THR A 23 11.72 -9.62 58.56
C THR A 23 12.39 -9.13 57.28
N SER A 24 13.64 -8.65 57.35
CA SER A 24 14.40 -8.22 56.16
C SER A 24 14.59 -9.38 55.17
N ARG A 25 14.99 -10.55 55.67
CA ARG A 25 15.16 -11.76 54.83
C ARG A 25 13.86 -12.24 54.20
N ALA A 26 12.73 -12.12 54.90
CA ALA A 26 11.43 -12.45 54.35
C ALA A 26 11.05 -11.49 53.18
N ARG A 27 11.32 -10.18 53.37
CA ARG A 27 11.08 -9.19 52.31
C ARG A 27 12.00 -9.38 51.09
N GLU A 28 13.27 -9.73 51.31
CA GLU A 28 14.20 -10.04 50.21
C GLU A 28 13.65 -11.20 49.36
N ARG A 29 13.20 -12.27 49.97
CA ARG A 29 12.61 -13.43 49.25
C ARG A 29 11.32 -13.07 48.50
N GLU A 30 10.48 -12.24 49.10
CA GLU A 30 9.27 -11.74 48.49
C GLU A 30 9.58 -10.87 47.22
N LEU A 31 10.56 -9.97 47.35
CA LEU A 31 11.04 -9.14 46.25
C LEU A 31 11.63 -9.99 45.11
N GLU A 32 12.42 -11.00 45.41
CA GLU A 32 12.95 -11.93 44.41
C GLU A 32 11.82 -12.63 43.66
N GLN A 33 10.81 -13.14 44.36
CA GLN A 33 9.64 -13.79 43.73
C GLN A 33 8.84 -12.82 42.85
N ILE A 34 8.64 -11.56 43.30
CA ILE A 34 7.94 -10.54 42.51
C ILE A 34 8.76 -10.20 41.26
N GLN A 35 10.08 -10.07 41.37
CA GLN A 35 10.94 -9.81 40.22
C GLN A 35 10.89 -10.92 39.18
N GLU A 36 10.91 -12.19 39.61
CA GLU A 36 10.80 -13.33 38.70
C GLU A 36 9.44 -13.34 37.98
N ARG A 37 8.34 -13.12 38.72
CA ARG A 37 7.01 -13.04 38.13
C ARG A 37 6.89 -11.88 37.14
N LEU A 38 7.45 -10.71 37.47
CA LEU A 38 7.45 -9.56 36.60
C LEU A 38 8.24 -9.81 35.31
N ARG A 39 9.41 -10.45 35.41
CA ARG A 39 10.21 -10.83 34.24
C ARG A 39 9.45 -11.81 33.34
N ALA A 40 8.81 -12.83 33.90
CA ALA A 40 8.01 -13.79 33.15
C ALA A 40 6.82 -13.12 32.44
N ALA A 41 6.08 -12.26 33.15
CA ALA A 41 4.97 -11.50 32.57
C ALA A 41 5.43 -10.55 31.46
N TYR A 42 6.58 -9.90 31.62
CA TYR A 42 7.14 -9.02 30.60
C TYR A 42 7.53 -9.81 29.33
N GLN A 43 8.20 -10.96 29.49
CA GLN A 43 8.58 -11.82 28.37
C GLN A 43 7.33 -12.34 27.62
N GLN A 44 6.30 -12.74 28.35
CA GLN A 44 5.03 -13.19 27.78
C GLN A 44 4.33 -12.06 27.01
N SER A 45 4.30 -10.84 27.58
CA SER A 45 3.73 -9.66 26.92
C SER A 45 4.46 -9.33 25.62
N LEU A 46 5.80 -9.40 25.63
CA LEU A 46 6.61 -9.18 24.44
C LEU A 46 6.30 -10.23 23.35
N GLN A 47 6.17 -11.49 23.73
CA GLN A 47 5.82 -12.56 22.79
C GLN A 47 4.43 -12.33 22.18
N TYR A 48 3.43 -11.95 22.97
CA TYR A 48 2.10 -11.60 22.47
C TYR A 48 2.14 -10.43 21.48
N ALA A 49 2.93 -9.39 21.76
CA ALA A 49 3.07 -8.25 20.85
C ALA A 49 3.67 -8.67 19.50
N ILE A 50 4.66 -9.56 19.51
CA ILE A 50 5.28 -10.12 18.29
C ILE A 50 4.26 -10.92 17.50
N ASP A 51 3.52 -11.82 18.16
CA ASP A 51 2.54 -12.70 17.51
C ASP A 51 1.34 -11.90 16.97
N LEU A 52 0.88 -10.90 17.70
CA LEU A 52 -0.16 -9.98 17.25
C LEU A 52 0.28 -9.22 15.99
N ARG A 53 1.48 -8.66 15.97
CA ARG A 53 2.03 -7.97 14.80
C ARG A 53 2.14 -8.89 13.58
N LYS A 54 2.56 -10.14 13.79
CA LYS A 54 2.64 -11.15 12.73
C LYS A 54 1.26 -11.50 12.17
N THR A 55 0.29 -11.69 13.04
CA THR A 55 -1.09 -12.02 12.66
C THR A 55 -1.75 -10.84 11.92
N TYR A 56 -1.53 -9.62 12.39
CA TYR A 56 -2.03 -8.42 11.73
C TYR A 56 -1.48 -8.27 10.31
N ARG A 57 -0.17 -8.47 10.10
CA ARG A 57 0.44 -8.45 8.77
C ARG A 57 -0.14 -9.53 7.84
N ARG A 58 -0.38 -10.74 8.36
CA ARG A 58 -1.00 -11.82 7.59
C ARG A 58 -2.43 -11.45 7.17
N LEU A 59 -3.20 -10.84 8.06
CA LEU A 59 -4.55 -10.38 7.76
C LEU A 59 -4.55 -9.29 6.68
N GLN A 60 -3.66 -8.30 6.77
CA GLN A 60 -3.50 -7.28 5.75
C GLN A 60 -3.19 -7.90 4.38
N GLN A 61 -2.24 -8.82 4.34
CA GLN A 61 -1.87 -9.52 3.11
C GLN A 61 -3.03 -10.34 2.53
N ALA A 62 -3.75 -11.09 3.37
CA ALA A 62 -4.91 -11.88 2.94
C ALA A 62 -6.04 -11.00 2.40
N SER A 63 -6.32 -9.86 3.05
CA SER A 63 -7.31 -8.89 2.59
C SER A 63 -6.94 -8.31 1.23
N PHE A 64 -5.68 -7.92 1.04
CA PHE A 64 -5.19 -7.42 -0.24
C PHE A 64 -5.28 -8.48 -1.34
N GLN A 65 -4.88 -9.73 -1.07
CA GLN A 65 -4.97 -10.84 -2.01
C GLN A 65 -6.42 -11.16 -2.42
N SER A 66 -7.38 -10.99 -1.52
CA SER A 66 -8.80 -11.15 -1.83
C SER A 66 -9.28 -10.09 -2.82
N LEU A 67 -8.88 -8.83 -2.64
CA LEU A 67 -9.20 -7.76 -3.60
C LEU A 67 -8.52 -7.98 -4.95
N LEU A 68 -7.27 -8.43 -4.95
CA LEU A 68 -6.57 -8.78 -6.18
C LEU A 68 -7.28 -9.92 -6.93
N GLY A 69 -7.77 -10.94 -6.20
CA GLY A 69 -8.58 -12.01 -6.78
C GLY A 69 -9.86 -11.48 -7.47
N LEU A 70 -10.51 -10.47 -6.87
CA LEU A 70 -11.67 -9.80 -7.48
C LEU A 70 -11.28 -8.98 -8.71
N ALA A 71 -10.17 -8.24 -8.67
CA ALA A 71 -9.66 -7.48 -9.81
C ALA A 71 -9.33 -8.42 -11.00
N ASN A 72 -8.64 -9.53 -10.73
CA ASN A 72 -8.34 -10.55 -11.75
C ASN A 72 -9.59 -11.21 -12.32
N ALA A 73 -10.60 -11.47 -11.48
CA ALA A 73 -11.89 -12.00 -11.97
C ALA A 73 -12.64 -10.99 -12.84
N LEU A 74 -12.48 -9.70 -12.57
CA LEU A 74 -13.05 -8.64 -13.40
C LEU A 74 -12.31 -8.54 -14.74
N GLU A 75 -10.98 -8.55 -14.74
CA GLU A 75 -10.16 -8.59 -15.96
C GLU A 75 -10.45 -9.83 -16.82
N ALA A 76 -10.71 -10.98 -16.20
CA ALA A 76 -11.05 -12.21 -16.94
C ALA A 76 -12.35 -12.11 -17.74
N LYS A 77 -13.25 -11.17 -17.41
CA LYS A 77 -14.45 -10.86 -18.19
C LYS A 77 -14.16 -10.02 -19.43
N ASP A 78 -13.05 -9.29 -19.42
CA ASP A 78 -12.58 -8.49 -20.56
C ASP A 78 -11.33 -9.15 -21.16
N VAL A 79 -11.50 -9.85 -22.29
CA VAL A 79 -10.43 -10.64 -22.94
C VAL A 79 -9.21 -9.78 -23.31
N TYR A 80 -9.39 -8.47 -23.43
CA TYR A 80 -8.37 -7.53 -23.87
C TYR A 80 -7.55 -6.91 -22.74
N THR A 81 -7.99 -7.06 -21.49
CA THR A 81 -7.31 -6.51 -20.31
C THR A 81 -6.47 -7.54 -19.55
N ARG A 82 -6.39 -8.79 -20.03
CA ARG A 82 -5.63 -9.84 -19.35
C ARG A 82 -4.18 -9.41 -19.09
N GLY A 83 -3.79 -9.37 -17.80
CA GLY A 83 -2.46 -8.98 -17.35
C GLY A 83 -2.15 -7.48 -17.50
N HIS A 84 -3.14 -6.66 -17.86
CA HIS A 84 -2.99 -5.21 -17.94
C HIS A 84 -2.61 -4.60 -16.59
N SER A 85 -3.38 -4.90 -15.55
CA SER A 85 -3.11 -4.35 -14.21
C SER A 85 -1.73 -4.74 -13.67
N GLU A 86 -1.25 -5.94 -14.00
CA GLU A 86 0.11 -6.39 -13.63
C GLU A 86 1.20 -5.59 -14.35
N ARG A 87 1.03 -5.34 -15.67
CA ARG A 87 1.98 -4.53 -16.45
C ARG A 87 1.99 -3.08 -16.01
N VAL A 88 0.79 -2.50 -15.78
CA VAL A 88 0.65 -1.14 -15.23
C VAL A 88 1.34 -1.03 -13.86
N ALA A 89 1.11 -1.98 -12.97
CA ALA A 89 1.73 -2.00 -11.64
C ALA A 89 3.27 -2.10 -11.71
N ALA A 90 3.79 -2.99 -12.55
CA ALA A 90 5.22 -3.17 -12.73
C ALA A 90 5.89 -1.90 -13.27
N LEU A 91 5.27 -1.27 -14.29
CA LEU A 91 5.78 -0.04 -14.87
C LEU A 91 5.65 1.14 -13.90
N ALA A 92 4.51 1.27 -13.22
CA ALA A 92 4.30 2.32 -12.22
C ALA A 92 5.35 2.25 -11.08
N ARG A 93 5.69 1.05 -10.62
CA ARG A 93 6.76 0.86 -9.63
C ARG A 93 8.11 1.34 -10.16
N ARG A 94 8.46 1.02 -11.39
CA ARG A 94 9.73 1.44 -12.02
C ARG A 94 9.78 2.97 -12.16
N ILE A 95 8.70 3.58 -12.63
CA ILE A 95 8.59 5.05 -12.74
C ILE A 95 8.71 5.69 -11.34
N ALA A 96 8.04 5.15 -10.32
CA ALA A 96 8.11 5.66 -8.96
C ALA A 96 9.53 5.64 -8.41
N LEU A 97 10.25 4.53 -8.56
CA LEU A 97 11.65 4.38 -8.12
C LEU A 97 12.57 5.35 -8.88
N GLY A 98 12.40 5.47 -10.19
CA GLY A 98 13.16 6.41 -11.02
C GLY A 98 12.87 7.88 -10.70
N ALA A 99 11.67 8.18 -10.21
CA ALA A 99 11.30 9.51 -9.72
C ALA A 99 11.83 9.81 -8.31
N GLY A 100 12.53 8.87 -7.66
CA GLY A 100 13.09 9.00 -6.32
C GLY A 100 12.11 8.69 -5.19
N VAL A 101 10.98 8.03 -5.48
CA VAL A 101 10.03 7.59 -4.46
C VAL A 101 10.64 6.44 -3.66
N PRO A 102 10.56 6.46 -2.31
CA PRO A 102 11.06 5.37 -1.48
C PRO A 102 10.43 4.02 -1.83
N PRO A 103 11.17 2.89 -1.74
CA PRO A 103 10.67 1.57 -2.18
C PRO A 103 9.31 1.18 -1.58
N ALA A 104 9.09 1.43 -0.29
CA ALA A 104 7.82 1.12 0.36
C ALA A 104 6.63 1.90 -0.23
N ALA A 105 6.81 3.17 -0.56
CA ALA A 105 5.79 3.99 -1.22
C ALA A 105 5.62 3.59 -2.70
N ALA A 106 6.70 3.22 -3.39
CA ALA A 106 6.63 2.68 -4.75
C ALA A 106 5.85 1.36 -4.80
N ASP A 107 5.94 0.52 -3.77
CA ASP A 107 5.14 -0.70 -3.65
C ASP A 107 3.64 -0.38 -3.46
N VAL A 108 3.29 0.66 -2.71
CA VAL A 108 1.88 1.13 -2.59
C VAL A 108 1.36 1.63 -3.94
N ILE A 109 2.17 2.38 -4.70
CA ILE A 109 1.79 2.84 -6.05
C ILE A 109 1.56 1.66 -6.99
N ALA A 110 2.44 0.65 -6.96
CA ALA A 110 2.26 -0.56 -7.75
C ALA A 110 0.97 -1.31 -7.36
N GLN A 111 0.70 -1.47 -6.06
CA GLN A 111 -0.53 -2.07 -5.57
C GLN A 111 -1.77 -1.29 -6.00
N ALA A 112 -1.70 0.04 -6.03
CA ALA A 112 -2.77 0.86 -6.58
C ALA A 112 -2.96 0.63 -8.09
N GLY A 113 -1.87 0.46 -8.84
CA GLY A 113 -1.91 0.06 -10.24
C GLY A 113 -2.59 -1.29 -10.47
N LEU A 114 -2.43 -2.27 -9.56
CA LEU A 114 -3.16 -3.55 -9.63
C LEU A 114 -4.66 -3.39 -9.42
N LEU A 115 -5.10 -2.40 -8.67
CA LEU A 115 -6.49 -2.22 -8.25
C LEU A 115 -7.17 -1.00 -8.88
N HIS A 116 -6.49 -0.25 -9.79
CA HIS A 116 -7.00 1.03 -10.29
C HIS A 116 -8.38 0.90 -10.96
N ASP A 117 -8.60 -0.20 -11.65
CA ASP A 117 -9.82 -0.52 -12.41
C ASP A 117 -10.85 -1.36 -11.62
N LEU A 118 -10.59 -1.71 -10.35
CA LEU A 118 -11.49 -2.55 -9.54
C LEU A 118 -12.91 -2.00 -9.47
N GLY A 119 -13.06 -0.69 -9.51
CA GLY A 119 -14.39 -0.04 -9.48
C GLY A 119 -15.25 -0.28 -10.72
N LYS A 120 -14.71 -0.82 -11.80
CA LYS A 120 -15.50 -1.27 -12.96
C LYS A 120 -16.51 -2.37 -12.61
N ILE A 121 -16.35 -3.03 -11.46
CA ILE A 121 -17.35 -3.97 -10.91
C ILE A 121 -18.73 -3.30 -10.73
N GLY A 122 -18.77 -1.99 -10.50
CA GLY A 122 -19.98 -1.19 -10.37
C GLY A 122 -20.57 -0.69 -11.69
N ILE A 123 -19.93 -1.01 -12.83
CA ILE A 123 -20.40 -0.57 -14.16
C ILE A 123 -21.31 -1.65 -14.75
N PRO A 124 -22.47 -1.29 -15.29
CA PRO A 124 -23.36 -2.25 -15.96
C PRO A 124 -22.63 -2.98 -17.10
N GLU A 125 -22.82 -4.29 -17.19
CA GLU A 125 -22.11 -5.13 -18.17
C GLU A 125 -22.35 -4.68 -19.61
N GLY A 126 -23.56 -4.20 -19.93
CA GLY A 126 -23.90 -3.68 -21.25
C GLY A 126 -23.11 -2.42 -21.64
N VAL A 127 -22.66 -1.62 -20.64
CA VAL A 127 -21.78 -0.46 -20.87
C VAL A 127 -20.33 -0.91 -20.98
N LEU A 128 -19.89 -1.79 -20.06
CA LEU A 128 -18.51 -2.26 -20.01
C LEU A 128 -18.10 -3.01 -21.29
N ARG A 129 -19.02 -3.80 -21.86
CA ARG A 129 -18.78 -4.67 -23.04
C ARG A 129 -19.41 -4.15 -24.33
N LYS A 130 -19.83 -2.89 -24.36
CA LYS A 130 -20.48 -2.31 -25.53
C LYS A 130 -19.55 -2.35 -26.75
N PRO A 131 -19.98 -2.96 -27.86
CA PRO A 131 -19.24 -2.92 -29.12
C PRO A 131 -19.48 -1.56 -29.80
N GLY A 132 -18.62 -0.58 -29.51
CA GLY A 132 -18.72 0.75 -30.12
C GLY A 132 -18.55 1.89 -29.11
N PRO A 133 -18.69 3.14 -29.53
CA PRO A 133 -18.54 4.29 -28.66
C PRO A 133 -19.64 4.34 -27.59
N LEU A 134 -19.28 4.81 -26.40
CA LEU A 134 -20.23 5.07 -25.32
C LEU A 134 -21.00 6.36 -25.59
N SER A 135 -22.29 6.40 -25.21
CA SER A 135 -23.05 7.66 -25.15
C SER A 135 -22.55 8.53 -23.97
N ASP A 136 -23.02 9.79 -23.91
CA ASP A 136 -22.65 10.69 -22.82
C ASP A 136 -23.13 10.16 -21.46
N GLU A 137 -24.30 9.54 -21.40
CA GLU A 137 -24.84 8.91 -20.19
C GLU A 137 -24.00 7.70 -19.78
N GLU A 138 -23.61 6.85 -20.74
CA GLU A 138 -22.76 5.69 -20.50
C GLU A 138 -21.34 6.12 -20.07
N TRP A 139 -20.81 7.20 -20.65
CA TRP A 139 -19.57 7.82 -20.18
C TRP A 139 -19.71 8.35 -18.75
N GLY A 140 -20.85 8.93 -18.41
CA GLY A 140 -21.14 9.33 -17.03
C GLY A 140 -21.06 8.16 -16.05
N LEU A 141 -21.55 6.98 -16.44
CA LEU A 141 -21.41 5.77 -15.63
C LEU A 141 -19.95 5.30 -15.57
N MET A 142 -19.26 5.23 -16.72
CA MET A 142 -17.87 4.79 -16.79
C MET A 142 -16.94 5.63 -15.91
N ARG A 143 -17.10 6.95 -15.90
CA ARG A 143 -16.31 7.88 -15.07
C ARG A 143 -16.49 7.70 -13.58
N ARG A 144 -17.43 6.86 -13.13
CA ARG A 144 -17.63 6.58 -11.69
C ARG A 144 -16.70 5.51 -11.14
N HIS A 145 -16.04 4.69 -12.00
CA HIS A 145 -15.24 3.58 -11.50
C HIS A 145 -14.08 4.00 -10.58
N PRO A 146 -13.39 5.16 -10.73
CA PRO A 146 -12.34 5.53 -9.78
C PRO A 146 -12.91 5.81 -8.39
N ILE A 147 -14.10 6.41 -8.32
CA ILE A 147 -14.80 6.68 -7.05
C ILE A 147 -15.21 5.35 -6.40
N VAL A 148 -15.84 4.46 -7.17
CA VAL A 148 -16.29 3.14 -6.68
C VAL A 148 -15.09 2.30 -6.25
N GLY A 149 -14.02 2.27 -7.05
CA GLY A 149 -12.78 1.57 -6.71
C GLY A 149 -12.18 2.07 -5.40
N ALA A 150 -12.05 3.37 -5.24
CA ALA A 150 -11.57 3.98 -4.00
C ALA A 150 -12.46 3.62 -2.80
N GLN A 151 -13.79 3.61 -2.95
CA GLN A 151 -14.73 3.20 -1.89
C GLN A 151 -14.57 1.73 -1.50
N ILE A 152 -14.30 0.84 -2.45
CA ILE A 152 -14.07 -0.59 -2.18
C ILE A 152 -12.79 -0.81 -1.35
N VAL A 153 -11.72 -0.07 -1.64
CA VAL A 153 -10.44 -0.24 -0.96
C VAL A 153 -10.30 0.64 0.29
N ALA A 154 -11.10 1.68 0.46
CA ALA A 154 -11.04 2.61 1.60
C ALA A 154 -11.13 1.95 2.99
N PRO A 155 -11.88 0.84 3.21
CA PRO A 155 -11.88 0.14 4.50
C PRO A 155 -10.52 -0.46 4.89
N LEU A 156 -9.58 -0.57 3.98
CA LEU A 156 -8.22 -1.03 4.26
C LEU A 156 -7.35 0.14 4.73
N GLU A 157 -7.36 0.44 6.02
CA GLU A 157 -6.58 1.56 6.60
C GLU A 157 -5.10 1.54 6.21
N PHE A 158 -4.50 0.35 6.09
CA PHE A 158 -3.10 0.18 5.67
C PHE A 158 -2.87 0.55 4.20
N PHE A 159 -3.94 0.74 3.42
CA PHE A 159 -3.90 1.06 1.99
C PHE A 159 -4.55 2.43 1.67
N ALA A 160 -4.67 3.30 2.67
CA ALA A 160 -5.32 4.61 2.53
C ALA A 160 -4.72 5.47 1.39
N GLU A 161 -3.38 5.49 1.27
CA GLU A 161 -2.69 6.17 0.17
C GLU A 161 -3.02 5.54 -1.20
N GLY A 162 -3.13 4.22 -1.26
CA GLY A 162 -3.54 3.51 -2.47
C GLY A 162 -4.98 3.86 -2.89
N ALA A 163 -5.90 4.02 -1.93
CA ALA A 163 -7.27 4.45 -2.23
C ALA A 163 -7.32 5.84 -2.88
N ILE A 164 -6.46 6.76 -2.42
CA ILE A 164 -6.31 8.09 -3.03
C ILE A 164 -5.80 7.99 -4.47
N ILE A 165 -4.83 7.12 -4.71
CA ILE A 165 -4.28 6.87 -6.06
C ILE A 165 -5.36 6.28 -6.97
N VAL A 166 -6.11 5.27 -6.52
CA VAL A 166 -7.22 4.66 -7.26
C VAL A 166 -8.29 5.68 -7.61
N ARG A 167 -8.60 6.61 -6.69
CA ARG A 167 -9.58 7.68 -6.96
C ARG A 167 -9.16 8.60 -8.10
N HIS A 168 -7.86 8.95 -8.19
CA HIS A 168 -7.39 10.07 -9.02
C HIS A 168 -6.57 9.62 -10.24
N HIS A 169 -6.50 8.33 -10.58
CA HIS A 169 -5.68 7.84 -11.70
C HIS A 169 -6.17 8.31 -13.08
N HIS A 170 -7.38 8.84 -13.19
CA HIS A 170 -7.91 9.47 -14.40
C HIS A 170 -7.94 11.00 -14.34
N GLU A 171 -7.32 11.60 -13.33
CA GLU A 171 -7.06 13.03 -13.37
C GLU A 171 -6.02 13.35 -14.43
N ARG A 172 -6.18 14.51 -15.07
CA ARG A 172 -5.30 14.98 -16.14
C ARG A 172 -4.52 16.21 -15.69
N HIS A 173 -3.28 16.29 -16.11
CA HIS A 173 -2.38 17.37 -15.68
C HIS A 173 -2.92 18.77 -16.01
N ASP A 174 -3.70 18.92 -17.07
CA ASP A 174 -4.38 20.15 -17.48
C ASP A 174 -5.70 20.44 -16.71
N GLY A 175 -6.14 19.53 -15.84
CA GLY A 175 -7.39 19.64 -15.07
C GLY A 175 -8.65 19.19 -15.82
N SER A 176 -8.52 18.65 -17.04
CA SER A 176 -9.66 18.12 -17.82
C SER A 176 -10.04 16.69 -17.43
N GLY A 177 -9.41 16.13 -16.39
CA GLY A 177 -9.63 14.79 -15.88
C GLY A 177 -10.85 14.65 -14.98
N TYR A 178 -10.96 13.50 -14.32
CA TYR A 178 -12.04 13.17 -13.40
C TYR A 178 -11.51 12.28 -12.28
N PRO A 179 -12.17 12.17 -11.09
CA PRO A 179 -13.50 12.69 -10.77
C PRO A 179 -13.54 14.12 -10.23
N ASP A 180 -12.42 14.65 -9.72
CA ASP A 180 -12.39 15.91 -8.96
C ASP A 180 -11.84 17.09 -9.78
N GLY A 181 -11.33 16.87 -11.00
CA GLY A 181 -10.78 17.89 -11.88
C GLY A 181 -9.49 18.52 -11.33
N LEU A 182 -8.68 17.76 -10.63
CA LEU A 182 -7.40 18.21 -10.08
C LEU A 182 -6.42 18.55 -11.21
N ARG A 183 -5.55 19.55 -10.94
CA ARG A 183 -4.61 20.05 -11.95
C ARG A 183 -3.16 20.01 -11.45
N GLY A 184 -2.24 19.64 -12.33
CA GLY A 184 -0.81 19.71 -12.07
C GLY A 184 -0.40 18.89 -10.84
N GLU A 185 0.33 19.53 -9.93
CA GLU A 185 0.82 18.90 -8.71
C GLU A 185 -0.24 18.69 -7.62
N LEU A 186 -1.45 19.24 -7.79
CA LEU A 186 -2.58 18.92 -6.92
C LEU A 186 -3.03 17.48 -7.11
N ILE A 187 -2.73 16.86 -8.26
CA ILE A 187 -2.94 15.43 -8.49
C ILE A 187 -1.89 14.66 -7.67
N PRO A 188 -2.29 13.72 -6.81
CA PRO A 188 -1.35 12.89 -6.04
C PRO A 188 -0.28 12.26 -6.94
N LEU A 189 0.99 12.30 -6.52
CA LEU A 189 2.11 11.80 -7.33
C LEU A 189 1.88 10.36 -7.81
N GLY A 190 1.41 9.47 -6.93
CA GLY A 190 1.11 8.09 -7.29
C GLY A 190 0.04 7.97 -8.36
N ALA A 191 -0.98 8.83 -8.36
CA ALA A 191 -2.01 8.84 -9.39
C ALA A 191 -1.45 9.30 -10.75
N ARG A 192 -0.60 10.35 -10.77
CA ARG A 192 0.12 10.78 -11.99
C ARG A 192 1.00 9.66 -12.55
N ILE A 193 1.68 8.90 -11.68
CA ILE A 193 2.52 7.75 -12.09
C ILE A 193 1.68 6.64 -12.70
N VAL A 194 0.57 6.24 -12.04
CA VAL A 194 -0.34 5.21 -12.54
C VAL A 194 -0.96 5.64 -13.87
N ALA A 195 -1.37 6.91 -14.01
CA ALA A 195 -1.91 7.44 -15.27
C ALA A 195 -0.94 7.31 -16.45
N VAL A 196 0.35 7.62 -16.25
CA VAL A 196 1.38 7.45 -17.30
C VAL A 196 1.56 5.96 -17.64
N ALA A 197 1.63 5.09 -16.66
CA ALA A 197 1.79 3.65 -16.86
C ALA A 197 0.59 3.02 -17.58
N ASP A 198 -0.65 3.41 -17.19
CA ASP A 198 -1.89 2.95 -17.84
C ASP A 198 -1.95 3.39 -19.30
N VAL A 199 -1.69 4.66 -19.60
CA VAL A 199 -1.68 5.17 -20.98
C VAL A 199 -0.61 4.46 -21.81
N TYR A 200 0.58 4.22 -21.27
CA TYR A 200 1.64 3.48 -21.98
C TYR A 200 1.21 2.04 -22.28
N ASP A 201 0.70 1.30 -21.30
CA ASP A 201 0.21 -0.07 -21.52
C ASP A 201 -0.95 -0.09 -22.52
N ALA A 202 -1.86 0.88 -22.41
CA ALA A 202 -2.94 1.03 -23.36
C ALA A 202 -2.48 1.25 -24.81
N LEU A 203 -1.36 1.91 -25.03
CA LEU A 203 -0.79 2.15 -26.35
C LEU A 203 -0.04 0.92 -26.89
N THR A 204 0.61 0.15 -26.02
CA THR A 204 1.52 -0.95 -26.38
C THR A 204 0.87 -2.35 -26.29
N SER A 205 -0.38 -2.46 -25.84
CA SER A 205 -1.15 -3.69 -25.77
C SER A 205 -2.24 -3.75 -26.84
N ASP A 206 -2.59 -4.98 -27.28
CA ASP A 206 -3.72 -5.19 -28.19
C ASP A 206 -5.06 -4.89 -27.49
N ARG A 207 -5.94 -4.15 -28.16
CA ARG A 207 -7.31 -3.84 -27.68
C ARG A 207 -8.35 -4.28 -28.70
N ALA A 208 -9.60 -4.46 -28.27
CA ALA A 208 -10.71 -4.93 -29.11
C ALA A 208 -10.83 -4.19 -30.45
N TYR A 209 -10.48 -2.91 -30.46
CA TYR A 209 -10.71 -2.02 -31.60
C TYR A 209 -9.39 -1.52 -32.22
N ARG A 210 -8.23 -1.94 -31.68
CA ARG A 210 -6.95 -1.45 -32.15
C ARG A 210 -5.83 -2.40 -31.80
N PRO A 211 -5.00 -2.84 -32.80
CA PRO A 211 -3.76 -3.54 -32.52
C PRO A 211 -2.79 -2.64 -31.73
N ARG A 212 -1.89 -3.25 -30.99
CA ARG A 212 -0.80 -2.54 -30.30
C ARG A 212 -0.03 -1.66 -31.27
N LEU A 213 0.39 -0.51 -30.79
CA LEU A 213 1.29 0.36 -31.54
C LEU A 213 2.73 -0.18 -31.47
N ALA A 214 3.50 0.07 -32.51
CA ALA A 214 4.95 -0.09 -32.44
C ALA A 214 5.53 0.89 -31.40
N CYS A 215 6.57 0.46 -30.69
CA CYS A 215 7.16 1.25 -29.60
C CYS A 215 7.47 2.71 -29.98
N PRO A 216 8.06 3.05 -31.17
CA PRO A 216 8.30 4.44 -31.54
C PRO A 216 7.02 5.28 -31.72
N GLU A 217 5.91 4.68 -32.13
CA GLU A 217 4.63 5.37 -32.26
C GLU A 217 3.96 5.57 -30.90
N ALA A 218 4.07 4.58 -30.00
CA ALA A 218 3.58 4.71 -28.64
C ALA A 218 4.30 5.83 -27.89
N VAL A 219 5.61 5.92 -28.01
CA VAL A 219 6.44 7.00 -27.46
C VAL A 219 6.01 8.37 -28.01
N ARG A 220 5.87 8.51 -29.33
CA ARG A 220 5.41 9.80 -29.92
C ARG A 220 4.05 10.25 -29.36
N ARG A 221 3.11 9.31 -29.15
CA ARG A 221 1.79 9.65 -28.57
C ARG A 221 1.89 10.00 -27.10
N LEU A 222 2.77 9.33 -26.38
CA LEU A 222 3.00 9.62 -24.97
C LEU A 222 3.63 11.01 -24.83
N ASP A 223 4.62 11.36 -25.66
CA ASP A 223 5.27 12.66 -25.70
C ASP A 223 4.28 13.78 -26.06
N ALA A 224 3.37 13.52 -27.00
CA ALA A 224 2.32 14.49 -27.34
C ALA A 224 1.35 14.78 -26.20
N ALA A 225 1.18 13.84 -25.25
CA ALA A 225 0.36 14.00 -24.05
C ALA A 225 1.12 14.71 -22.90
N ALA A 226 2.46 14.72 -22.95
CA ALA A 226 3.32 15.27 -21.92
C ALA A 226 3.09 16.78 -21.72
N GLY A 227 2.92 17.20 -20.47
CA GLY A 227 2.64 18.59 -20.11
C GLY A 227 1.21 19.05 -20.41
N GLN A 228 0.40 18.22 -21.06
CA GLN A 228 -1.02 18.43 -21.30
C GLN A 228 -1.85 17.51 -20.39
N THR A 229 -2.13 16.31 -20.85
CA THR A 229 -2.93 15.34 -20.07
C THR A 229 -2.09 14.53 -19.09
N LEU A 230 -0.79 14.35 -19.33
CA LEU A 230 0.15 13.63 -18.49
C LEU A 230 1.24 14.55 -17.93
N ASP A 231 1.80 14.16 -16.78
CA ASP A 231 2.96 14.83 -16.18
C ASP A 231 4.21 14.66 -17.09
N ALA A 232 4.78 15.76 -17.56
CA ALA A 232 5.88 15.73 -18.52
C ALA A 232 7.14 15.04 -17.99
N ARG A 233 7.48 15.24 -16.71
CA ARG A 233 8.66 14.62 -16.09
C ARG A 233 8.48 13.11 -15.96
N LEU A 234 7.31 12.67 -15.53
CA LEU A 234 7.02 11.23 -15.37
C LEU A 234 6.90 10.53 -16.72
N THR A 235 6.39 11.25 -17.73
CA THR A 235 6.31 10.77 -19.11
C THR A 235 7.70 10.54 -19.69
N ALA A 236 8.61 11.51 -19.58
CA ALA A 236 10.00 11.36 -20.04
C ALA A 236 10.69 10.17 -19.34
N LEU A 237 10.50 10.03 -18.02
CA LEU A 237 11.06 8.91 -17.26
C LEU A 237 10.49 7.56 -17.72
N CYS A 238 9.20 7.49 -18.05
CA CYS A 238 8.59 6.28 -18.61
C CYS A 238 9.22 5.89 -19.94
N VAL A 239 9.46 6.85 -20.83
CA VAL A 239 10.12 6.63 -22.13
C VAL A 239 11.55 6.09 -21.92
N ASP A 240 12.34 6.76 -21.07
CA ASP A 240 13.72 6.33 -20.78
C ASP A 240 13.80 4.89 -20.27
N LEU A 241 12.87 4.52 -19.38
CA LEU A 241 12.81 3.17 -18.80
C LEU A 241 12.41 2.10 -19.82
N THR A 242 11.57 2.45 -20.79
CA THR A 242 11.03 1.50 -21.77
C THR A 242 11.91 1.37 -23.03
N ASP A 243 12.63 2.41 -23.42
CA ASP A 243 13.62 2.34 -24.49
C ASP A 243 14.82 1.47 -24.10
N GLY A 244 15.21 1.45 -22.82
CA GLY A 244 16.23 0.57 -22.28
C GLY A 244 15.88 -0.93 -22.44
N ASP A 245 14.61 -1.29 -22.29
CA ASP A 245 14.13 -2.67 -22.45
C ASP A 245 14.16 -3.12 -23.93
N ALA A 246 13.78 -2.22 -24.86
CA ALA A 246 13.80 -2.51 -26.31
C ALA A 246 15.20 -2.76 -26.86
N THR A 247 16.23 -2.20 -26.22
CA THR A 247 17.64 -2.43 -26.58
C THR A 247 18.21 -3.72 -25.97
N ALA A 248 17.66 -4.20 -24.85
CA ALA A 248 18.10 -5.42 -24.17
C ALA A 248 17.56 -6.72 -24.83
N GLU A 249 16.46 -6.64 -25.58
CA GLU A 249 15.86 -7.79 -26.29
C GLU A 249 16.38 -7.97 -27.74
N ARG A 250 17.39 -7.24 -28.19
CA ARG A 250 18.04 -7.54 -29.47
C ARG A 250 19.05 -8.69 -29.28
N PRO A 251 18.75 -9.91 -29.74
CA PRO A 251 19.78 -10.94 -29.84
C PRO A 251 20.84 -10.51 -30.85
N VAL A 252 22.09 -10.64 -30.45
CA VAL A 252 23.29 -10.53 -31.32
C VAL A 252 23.32 -11.68 -32.34
#